data_a2e513cbb4b08ba9a1cb6943c991d328
#
_entry.id   a2e513cbb4b08ba9a1cb6943c991d328
#
_cell.length_a   1.000
_cell.length_b   1.000
_cell.length_c   1.000
_cell.angle_alpha   90.00
_cell.angle_beta   90.00
_cell.angle_gamma   90.00
#
_symmetry.space_group_name_H-M   'P 1'
#
loop_
_entity.id
_entity.type
_entity.pdbx_description
1 polymer ?
#
loop_
_entity_poly.entity_id
_entity_poly.type
_entity_poly.pdbx_seq_one_letter_code
_entity_poly.pdbx_strand_id
1 'polypeptide(L)'
;MKVMIVGAQCVGKTTLIDMLGKEYEQYVLKKIVRNAVKENPNLKVNEDGNEETQVFLFDLYLNTLRGRENYITDRGLFDVMVYTKVMYDRGCIEGWEFVEEQYKMFVDFLNDNPTLQIYHIPPMFPIVEDGFRSTSWEFQNQTEQAIRWLEQRLLEDENVKHFNMFTTSKMLNENRIKELTELINK
;
A
#
# COMPACT_ATOMS: atom_id res chain seq x y z
N MET A 1 6.56 15.68 -5.41
CA MET A 1 5.43 14.78 -5.78
C MET A 1 5.70 13.39 -5.23
N LYS A 2 4.95 12.97 -4.21
CA LYS A 2 5.08 11.63 -3.60
C LYS A 2 3.68 11.04 -3.49
N VAL A 3 3.43 9.92 -4.18
CA VAL A 3 2.10 9.27 -4.21
C VAL A 3 2.23 7.77 -3.98
N MET A 4 1.45 7.23 -3.05
CA MET A 4 1.21 5.79 -2.87
C MET A 4 -0.21 5.45 -3.29
N ILE A 5 -0.39 4.52 -4.22
CA ILE A 5 -1.68 3.97 -4.60
C ILE A 5 -1.90 2.69 -3.79
N VAL A 6 -2.86 2.73 -2.88
CA VAL A 6 -3.13 1.67 -1.91
C VAL A 6 -4.51 1.05 -2.12
N GLY A 7 -4.74 -0.10 -1.51
CA GLY A 7 -6.00 -0.83 -1.57
C GLY A 7 -5.79 -2.33 -1.56
N ALA A 8 -6.84 -3.10 -1.33
CA ALA A 8 -6.81 -4.55 -1.32
C ALA A 8 -6.34 -5.14 -2.68
N GLN A 9 -6.17 -6.45 -2.76
CA GLN A 9 -5.83 -7.10 -4.02
C GLN A 9 -6.97 -6.93 -5.06
N CYS A 10 -6.60 -6.93 -6.34
CA CYS A 10 -7.52 -6.89 -7.49
C CYS A 10 -8.38 -5.62 -7.64
N VAL A 11 -8.06 -4.51 -6.94
CA VAL A 11 -8.81 -3.24 -7.07
C VAL A 11 -8.38 -2.36 -8.26
N GLY A 12 -7.37 -2.77 -9.04
CA GLY A 12 -6.94 -2.06 -10.25
C GLY A 12 -5.77 -1.09 -10.07
N LYS A 13 -5.00 -1.15 -8.96
CA LYS A 13 -3.83 -0.28 -8.71
C LYS A 13 -2.83 -0.23 -9.87
N THR A 14 -2.36 -1.40 -10.31
CA THR A 14 -1.38 -1.51 -11.40
C THR A 14 -1.96 -1.01 -12.72
N THR A 15 -3.24 -1.31 -13.00
CA THR A 15 -3.93 -0.81 -14.18
C THR A 15 -3.97 0.71 -14.21
N LEU A 16 -4.26 1.33 -13.05
CA LEU A 16 -4.31 2.78 -12.96
C LEU A 16 -2.93 3.41 -13.22
N ILE A 17 -1.87 2.84 -12.66
CA ILE A 17 -0.49 3.29 -12.91
C ILE A 17 -0.10 3.12 -14.39
N ASP A 18 -0.49 2.02 -15.03
CA ASP A 18 -0.20 1.79 -16.44
C ASP A 18 -0.94 2.76 -17.38
N MET A 19 -1.99 3.42 -16.88
CA MET A 19 -2.73 4.48 -17.61
C MET A 19 -2.16 5.89 -17.39
N LEU A 20 -1.20 6.07 -16.47
CA LEU A 20 -0.53 7.36 -16.32
C LEU A 20 0.21 7.73 -17.59
N GLY A 21 0.20 9.03 -17.93
CA GLY A 21 0.89 9.54 -19.11
C GLY A 21 2.41 9.36 -19.05
N LYS A 22 3.06 9.42 -20.21
CA LYS A 22 4.51 9.23 -20.34
C LYS A 22 5.33 10.23 -19.49
N GLU A 23 4.78 11.38 -19.20
CA GLU A 23 5.39 12.41 -18.36
C GLU A 23 5.64 11.95 -16.91
N TYR A 24 4.90 10.94 -16.45
CA TYR A 24 5.06 10.38 -15.09
C TYR A 24 5.89 9.10 -15.07
N GLU A 25 6.21 8.50 -16.22
CA GLU A 25 6.85 7.18 -16.33
C GLU A 25 8.16 7.08 -15.52
N GLN A 26 8.96 8.15 -15.53
CA GLN A 26 10.23 8.23 -14.79
C GLN A 26 10.07 8.18 -13.26
N TYR A 27 8.88 8.48 -12.74
CA TYR A 27 8.58 8.50 -11.31
C TYR A 27 7.87 7.22 -10.83
N VAL A 28 7.44 6.38 -11.77
CA VAL A 28 6.64 5.18 -11.46
C VAL A 28 7.51 4.06 -10.92
N LEU A 29 7.14 3.59 -9.72
CA LEU A 29 7.71 2.42 -9.06
C LEU A 29 6.62 1.34 -8.95
N LYS A 30 6.69 0.32 -9.79
CA LYS A 30 5.68 -0.75 -9.84
C LYS A 30 6.31 -2.14 -9.75
N LYS A 31 5.47 -3.11 -9.34
CA LYS A 31 5.84 -4.54 -9.26
C LYS A 31 6.95 -4.85 -8.23
N ILE A 32 7.20 -3.97 -7.26
CA ILE A 32 8.27 -4.14 -6.26
C ILE A 32 8.14 -5.51 -5.57
N VAL A 33 6.98 -5.83 -5.00
CA VAL A 33 6.72 -7.12 -4.33
C VAL A 33 6.85 -8.30 -5.29
N ARG A 34 6.33 -8.20 -6.53
CA ARG A 34 6.44 -9.27 -7.53
C ARG A 34 7.90 -9.57 -7.91
N ASN A 35 8.72 -8.53 -8.02
CA ASN A 35 10.14 -8.69 -8.30
C ASN A 35 10.86 -9.31 -7.11
N ALA A 36 10.57 -8.84 -5.89
CA ALA A 36 11.13 -9.41 -4.66
C ALA A 36 10.82 -10.92 -4.51
N VAL A 37 9.58 -11.34 -4.79
CA VAL A 37 9.20 -12.78 -4.75
C VAL A 37 9.90 -13.57 -5.86
N LYS A 38 10.14 -13.01 -7.04
CA LYS A 38 10.91 -13.68 -8.09
C LYS A 38 12.38 -13.88 -7.70
N GLU A 39 12.97 -12.90 -7.04
CA GLU A 39 14.36 -12.94 -6.56
C GLU A 39 14.52 -13.81 -5.30
N ASN A 40 13.49 -13.84 -4.46
CA ASN A 40 13.44 -14.68 -3.25
C ASN A 40 12.10 -15.46 -3.19
N PRO A 41 12.04 -16.66 -3.82
CA PRO A 41 10.83 -17.48 -3.84
C PRO A 41 10.36 -18.01 -2.48
N ASN A 42 11.18 -17.87 -1.43
CA ASN A 42 10.81 -18.27 -0.07
C ASN A 42 9.94 -17.24 0.64
N LEU A 43 9.78 -16.02 0.09
CA LEU A 43 8.90 -15.01 0.65
C LEU A 43 7.44 -15.48 0.59
N LYS A 44 6.80 -15.53 1.74
CA LYS A 44 5.40 -15.91 1.90
C LYS A 44 4.54 -14.65 1.78
N VAL A 45 3.71 -14.57 0.75
CA VAL A 45 2.84 -13.42 0.47
C VAL A 45 1.37 -13.82 0.48
N ASN A 46 0.50 -12.83 0.44
CA ASN A 46 -0.96 -13.00 0.53
C ASN A 46 -1.36 -13.69 1.86
N GLU A 47 -2.23 -14.71 1.82
CA GLU A 47 -2.71 -15.43 3.01
C GLU A 47 -1.63 -16.19 3.78
N ASP A 48 -0.51 -16.51 3.14
CA ASP A 48 0.63 -17.23 3.74
C ASP A 48 1.67 -16.30 4.36
N GLY A 49 1.40 -14.98 4.35
CA GLY A 49 2.31 -13.96 4.88
C GLY A 49 2.75 -14.26 6.32
N ASN A 50 3.99 -13.91 6.65
CA ASN A 50 4.56 -14.07 7.97
C ASN A 50 5.41 -12.86 8.37
N GLU A 51 5.86 -12.84 9.62
CA GLU A 51 6.64 -11.75 10.18
C GLU A 51 7.92 -11.46 9.37
N GLU A 52 8.70 -12.49 9.03
CA GLU A 52 9.92 -12.34 8.24
C GLU A 52 9.67 -11.63 6.89
N THR A 53 8.59 -12.01 6.22
CA THR A 53 8.20 -11.36 4.96
C THR A 53 7.78 -9.91 5.18
N GLN A 54 7.05 -9.59 6.27
CA GLN A 54 6.63 -8.22 6.54
C GLN A 54 7.84 -7.32 6.89
N VAL A 55 8.81 -7.82 7.67
CA VAL A 55 10.08 -7.11 7.92
C VAL A 55 10.80 -6.84 6.59
N PHE A 56 11.00 -7.88 5.79
CA PHE A 56 11.68 -7.75 4.51
C PHE A 56 11.03 -6.73 3.58
N LEU A 57 9.69 -6.77 3.44
CA LEU A 57 8.96 -5.85 2.57
C LEU A 57 8.96 -4.43 3.12
N PHE A 58 8.91 -4.26 4.45
CA PHE A 58 9.00 -2.95 5.07
C PHE A 58 10.34 -2.29 4.77
N ASP A 59 11.44 -3.01 5.00
CA ASP A 59 12.80 -2.53 4.72
C ASP A 59 13.00 -2.25 3.23
N LEU A 60 12.49 -3.13 2.37
CA LEU A 60 12.57 -2.95 0.91
C LEU A 60 11.92 -1.65 0.46
N TYR A 61 10.69 -1.38 0.92
CA TYR A 61 10.00 -0.13 0.59
C TYR A 61 10.67 1.08 1.22
N LEU A 62 11.07 1.00 2.49
CA LEU A 62 11.76 2.09 3.17
C LEU A 62 13.05 2.48 2.41
N ASN A 63 13.88 1.49 2.04
CA ASN A 63 15.10 1.74 1.28
C ASN A 63 14.82 2.22 -0.15
N THR A 64 13.77 1.72 -0.79
CA THR A 64 13.39 2.14 -2.14
C THR A 64 12.90 3.59 -2.18
N LEU A 65 12.19 4.05 -1.14
CA LEU A 65 11.55 5.36 -1.12
C LEU A 65 12.41 6.44 -0.44
N ARG A 66 13.37 6.01 0.42
CA ARG A 66 14.23 6.95 1.16
C ARG A 66 15.03 7.84 0.21
N GLY A 67 15.01 9.14 0.48
CA GLY A 67 15.76 10.14 -0.29
C GLY A 67 15.18 10.46 -1.68
N ARG A 68 14.09 9.81 -2.10
CA ARG A 68 13.44 10.17 -3.36
C ARG A 68 12.55 11.39 -3.16
N GLU A 69 12.76 12.40 -3.99
CA GLU A 69 11.94 13.61 -4.01
C GLU A 69 10.60 13.38 -4.72
N ASN A 70 10.60 12.50 -5.74
CA ASN A 70 9.42 12.22 -6.56
C ASN A 70 9.26 10.72 -6.77
N TYR A 71 8.04 10.22 -6.55
CA TYR A 71 7.65 8.86 -6.91
C TYR A 71 6.13 8.70 -6.96
N ILE A 72 5.70 7.69 -7.73
CA ILE A 72 4.33 7.15 -7.77
C ILE A 72 4.48 5.64 -7.66
N THR A 73 3.89 5.02 -6.64
CA THR A 73 4.05 3.58 -6.42
C THR A 73 2.72 2.84 -6.29
N ASP A 74 2.66 1.60 -6.85
CA ASP A 74 1.51 0.69 -6.72
C ASP A 74 1.66 -0.18 -5.47
N ARG A 75 1.59 0.36 -4.35
CA ARG A 75 1.76 -0.12 -2.97
C ARG A 75 2.86 0.68 -2.29
N GLY A 76 3.02 0.50 -1.00
CA GLY A 76 4.05 1.15 -0.22
C GLY A 76 4.07 0.67 1.22
N LEU A 77 4.71 1.44 2.08
CA LEU A 77 4.75 1.14 3.52
C LEU A 77 3.36 1.07 4.14
N PHE A 78 2.40 1.85 3.64
CA PHE A 78 1.01 1.76 4.08
C PHE A 78 0.42 0.36 3.84
N ASP A 79 0.60 -0.20 2.63
CA ASP A 79 0.14 -1.58 2.35
C ASP A 79 0.86 -2.60 3.23
N VAL A 80 2.17 -2.45 3.48
CA VAL A 80 2.92 -3.37 4.36
C VAL A 80 2.31 -3.36 5.76
N MET A 81 2.03 -2.17 6.33
CA MET A 81 1.37 -2.04 7.63
C MET A 81 -0.01 -2.70 7.67
N VAL A 82 -0.80 -2.51 6.60
CA VAL A 82 -2.11 -3.15 6.44
C VAL A 82 -1.98 -4.67 6.45
N TYR A 83 -1.05 -5.22 5.66
CA TYR A 83 -0.83 -6.68 5.62
C TYR A 83 -0.26 -7.22 6.94
N THR A 84 0.62 -6.48 7.62
CA THR A 84 1.09 -6.83 8.97
C THR A 84 -0.08 -6.98 9.95
N LYS A 85 -1.01 -6.03 9.94
CA LYS A 85 -2.24 -6.10 10.76
C LYS A 85 -3.09 -7.31 10.40
N VAL A 86 -3.32 -7.57 9.11
CA VAL A 86 -4.08 -8.75 8.66
C VAL A 86 -3.41 -10.04 9.11
N MET A 87 -2.08 -10.16 8.98
CA MET A 87 -1.34 -11.34 9.41
C MET A 87 -1.38 -11.55 10.93
N TYR A 88 -1.34 -10.47 11.70
CA TYR A 88 -1.56 -10.52 13.15
C TYR A 88 -2.95 -11.02 13.49
N ASP A 89 -4.00 -10.48 12.88
CA ASP A 89 -5.40 -10.89 13.12
C ASP A 89 -5.67 -12.35 12.75
N ARG A 90 -4.90 -12.88 11.80
CA ARG A 90 -4.96 -14.28 11.38
C ARG A 90 -4.09 -15.22 12.23
N GLY A 91 -3.34 -14.68 13.20
CA GLY A 91 -2.41 -15.45 14.03
C GLY A 91 -1.15 -15.93 13.30
N CYS A 92 -0.81 -15.32 12.16
CA CYS A 92 0.41 -15.61 11.40
C CYS A 92 1.61 -14.79 11.93
N ILE A 93 1.35 -13.77 12.73
CA ILE A 93 2.33 -12.95 13.44
C ILE A 93 1.97 -13.01 14.91
N GLU A 94 2.96 -13.34 15.76
CA GLU A 94 2.82 -13.40 17.20
C GLU A 94 3.27 -12.07 17.81
N GLY A 95 2.49 -11.58 18.79
CA GLY A 95 2.86 -10.36 19.54
C GLY A 95 2.41 -9.06 18.85
N TRP A 96 1.62 -8.29 19.59
CA TRP A 96 1.18 -6.96 19.14
C TRP A 96 2.34 -5.97 19.10
N GLU A 97 3.39 -6.21 19.86
CA GLU A 97 4.60 -5.39 19.94
C GLU A 97 5.25 -5.21 18.55
N PHE A 98 5.26 -6.26 17.72
CA PHE A 98 5.78 -6.20 16.37
C PHE A 98 4.97 -5.21 15.48
N VAL A 99 3.63 -5.25 15.59
CA VAL A 99 2.76 -4.32 14.87
C VAL A 99 3.02 -2.88 15.33
N GLU A 100 3.21 -2.67 16.63
CA GLU A 100 3.50 -1.36 17.22
C GLU A 100 4.86 -0.80 16.78
N GLU A 101 5.88 -1.63 16.71
CA GLU A 101 7.22 -1.22 16.25
C GLU A 101 7.18 -0.78 14.79
N GLN A 102 6.59 -1.58 13.92
CA GLN A 102 6.43 -1.19 12.52
C GLN A 102 5.56 0.06 12.36
N TYR A 103 4.50 0.19 13.16
CA TYR A 103 3.65 1.38 13.13
C TYR A 103 4.45 2.64 13.48
N LYS A 104 5.28 2.63 14.54
CA LYS A 104 6.13 3.76 14.90
C LYS A 104 7.07 4.15 13.77
N MET A 105 7.74 3.16 13.16
CA MET A 105 8.63 3.41 12.00
C MET A 105 7.86 4.01 10.82
N PHE A 106 6.60 3.59 10.61
CA PHE A 106 5.76 4.15 9.57
C PHE A 106 5.34 5.59 9.88
N VAL A 107 5.01 5.92 11.14
CA VAL A 107 4.71 7.30 11.58
C VAL A 107 5.93 8.20 11.35
N ASP A 108 7.13 7.76 11.71
CA ASP A 108 8.37 8.50 11.44
C ASP A 108 8.54 8.75 9.93
N PHE A 109 8.30 7.72 9.10
CA PHE A 109 8.35 7.86 7.65
C PHE A 109 7.32 8.89 7.13
N LEU A 110 6.08 8.91 7.64
CA LEU A 110 5.07 9.89 7.27
C LEU A 110 5.51 11.31 7.65
N ASN A 111 6.03 11.48 8.85
CA ASN A 111 6.49 12.78 9.35
C ASN A 111 7.68 13.33 8.55
N ASP A 112 8.57 12.46 8.06
CA ASP A 112 9.68 12.81 7.16
C ASP A 112 9.22 13.08 5.72
N ASN A 113 7.97 12.76 5.38
CA ASN A 113 7.40 12.89 4.04
C ASN A 113 6.09 13.71 4.03
N PRO A 114 6.10 14.99 4.44
CA PRO A 114 4.89 15.79 4.63
C PRO A 114 4.05 16.01 3.36
N THR A 115 4.64 15.83 2.19
CA THR A 115 3.96 15.97 0.88
C THR A 115 3.44 14.66 0.32
N LEU A 116 3.60 13.54 1.07
CA LEU A 116 3.09 12.25 0.63
C LEU A 116 1.57 12.25 0.57
N GLN A 117 1.05 11.82 -0.58
CA GLN A 117 -0.38 11.59 -0.81
C GLN A 117 -0.65 10.09 -0.91
N ILE A 118 -1.65 9.61 -0.20
CA ILE A 118 -2.11 8.21 -0.27
C ILE A 118 -3.42 8.20 -1.05
N TYR A 119 -3.44 7.51 -2.20
CA TYR A 119 -4.62 7.35 -3.03
C TYR A 119 -5.19 5.94 -2.85
N HIS A 120 -6.29 5.84 -2.13
CA HIS A 120 -6.94 4.58 -1.81
C HIS A 120 -8.02 4.22 -2.84
N ILE A 121 -7.94 2.98 -3.34
CA ILE A 121 -8.94 2.38 -4.23
C ILE A 121 -9.65 1.27 -3.46
N PRO A 122 -10.90 1.49 -3.00
CA PRO A 122 -11.66 0.43 -2.33
C PRO A 122 -12.11 -0.65 -3.33
N PRO A 123 -12.45 -1.87 -2.85
CA PRO A 123 -13.04 -2.91 -3.69
C PRO A 123 -14.38 -2.47 -4.28
N MET A 124 -14.46 -2.40 -5.61
CA MET A 124 -15.66 -2.01 -6.34
C MET A 124 -16.09 -3.02 -7.40
N PHE A 125 -15.24 -4.04 -7.64
CA PHE A 125 -15.45 -5.04 -8.67
C PHE A 125 -15.19 -6.44 -8.10
N PRO A 126 -15.79 -7.49 -8.70
CA PRO A 126 -15.44 -8.87 -8.39
C PRO A 126 -13.94 -9.14 -8.59
N ILE A 127 -13.39 -10.02 -7.78
CA ILE A 127 -12.00 -10.45 -7.90
C ILE A 127 -11.82 -11.22 -9.22
N VAL A 128 -10.76 -10.88 -9.96
CA VAL A 128 -10.35 -11.60 -11.17
C VAL A 128 -9.01 -12.27 -10.89
N GLU A 129 -8.92 -13.58 -11.19
CA GLU A 129 -7.72 -14.38 -11.02
C GLU A 129 -6.61 -13.92 -11.98
N ASP A 130 -5.39 -13.70 -11.46
CA ASP A 130 -4.20 -13.37 -12.26
C ASP A 130 -3.02 -14.32 -11.99
N GLY A 131 -3.28 -15.43 -11.30
CA GLY A 131 -2.29 -16.48 -10.96
C GLY A 131 -1.23 -16.06 -9.92
N PHE A 132 -1.29 -14.83 -9.39
CA PHE A 132 -0.34 -14.34 -8.39
C PHE A 132 -1.02 -13.84 -7.11
N ARG A 133 -2.23 -13.30 -7.25
CA ARG A 133 -2.96 -12.68 -6.14
C ARG A 133 -3.94 -13.69 -5.54
N SER A 134 -4.19 -13.52 -4.25
CA SER A 134 -5.33 -14.19 -3.63
C SER A 134 -6.64 -13.82 -4.33
N THR A 135 -7.46 -14.83 -4.58
CA THR A 135 -8.83 -14.67 -5.07
C THR A 135 -9.85 -14.76 -3.93
N SER A 136 -9.39 -14.85 -2.68
CA SER A 136 -10.24 -14.91 -1.50
C SER A 136 -10.95 -13.58 -1.26
N TRP A 137 -12.27 -13.58 -1.34
CA TRP A 137 -13.09 -12.44 -0.96
C TRP A 137 -12.93 -12.09 0.53
N GLU A 138 -12.80 -13.12 1.37
CA GLU A 138 -12.58 -12.93 2.80
C GLU A 138 -11.28 -12.16 3.07
N PHE A 139 -10.18 -12.55 2.43
CA PHE A 139 -8.90 -11.89 2.56
C PHE A 139 -8.92 -10.46 2.02
N GLN A 140 -9.65 -10.21 0.92
CA GLN A 140 -9.86 -8.87 0.41
C GLN A 140 -10.61 -8.00 1.42
N ASN A 141 -11.65 -8.53 2.05
CA ASN A 141 -12.43 -7.82 3.06
C ASN A 141 -11.62 -7.55 4.33
N GLN A 142 -10.83 -8.52 4.82
CA GLN A 142 -9.91 -8.32 5.93
C GLN A 142 -8.90 -7.22 5.64
N THR A 143 -8.35 -7.21 4.41
CA THR A 143 -7.43 -6.15 3.97
C THR A 143 -8.09 -4.78 3.98
N GLU A 144 -9.32 -4.66 3.49
CA GLU A 144 -10.07 -3.41 3.49
C GLU A 144 -10.39 -2.92 4.92
N GLN A 145 -10.73 -3.83 5.83
CA GLN A 145 -10.94 -3.51 7.24
C GLN A 145 -9.65 -3.00 7.89
N ALA A 146 -8.52 -3.63 7.60
CA ALA A 146 -7.23 -3.20 8.10
C ALA A 146 -6.79 -1.83 7.54
N ILE A 147 -7.16 -1.49 6.29
CA ILE A 147 -6.95 -0.15 5.71
C ILE A 147 -7.69 0.90 6.54
N ARG A 148 -8.97 0.66 6.84
CA ARG A 148 -9.78 1.59 7.64
C ARG A 148 -9.29 1.71 9.09
N TRP A 149 -8.86 0.59 9.68
CA TRP A 149 -8.27 0.60 11.00
C TRP A 149 -6.98 1.46 11.02
N LEU A 150 -6.11 1.31 10.03
CA LEU A 150 -4.86 2.08 9.95
C LEU A 150 -5.15 3.56 9.70
N GLU A 151 -6.07 3.88 8.80
CA GLU A 151 -6.51 5.26 8.54
C GLU A 151 -7.01 5.93 9.83
N GLN A 152 -7.94 5.28 10.54
CA GLN A 152 -8.48 5.82 11.79
C GLN A 152 -7.39 6.00 12.84
N ARG A 153 -6.52 5.02 13.00
CA ARG A 153 -5.41 5.09 13.95
C ARG A 153 -4.47 6.27 13.67
N LEU A 154 -4.13 6.49 12.39
CA LEU A 154 -3.27 7.61 11.99
C LEU A 154 -3.93 8.97 12.22
N LEU A 155 -5.25 9.06 12.08
CA LEU A 155 -6.02 10.29 12.33
C LEU A 155 -6.13 10.62 13.82
N GLU A 156 -6.10 9.60 14.69
CA GLU A 156 -6.25 9.73 16.15
C GLU A 156 -4.90 9.87 16.88
N ASP A 157 -3.77 9.54 16.23
CA ASP A 157 -2.44 9.55 16.85
C ASP A 157 -1.82 10.95 16.81
N GLU A 158 -1.63 11.56 17.98
CA GLU A 158 -1.03 12.89 18.15
C GLU A 158 0.42 12.99 17.64
N ASN A 159 1.12 11.85 17.48
CA ASN A 159 2.47 11.81 16.92
C ASN A 159 2.49 11.95 15.40
N VAL A 160 1.37 11.75 14.72
CA VAL A 160 1.25 11.88 13.26
C VAL A 160 1.04 13.36 12.91
N LYS A 161 2.06 13.98 12.34
CA LYS A 161 2.04 15.41 11.96
C LYS A 161 1.48 15.62 10.54
N HIS A 162 1.67 14.64 9.67
CA HIS A 162 1.32 14.71 8.26
C HIS A 162 0.71 13.39 7.80
N PHE A 163 -0.57 13.41 7.50
CA PHE A 163 -1.27 12.28 6.90
C PHE A 163 -2.31 12.80 5.91
N ASN A 164 -2.13 12.43 4.64
CA ASN A 164 -3.02 12.84 3.56
C ASN A 164 -3.48 11.61 2.81
N MET A 165 -4.72 11.20 3.02
CA MET A 165 -5.33 10.07 2.32
C MET A 165 -6.58 10.53 1.58
N PHE A 166 -6.69 10.12 0.34
CA PHE A 166 -7.85 10.34 -0.52
C PHE A 166 -8.41 8.99 -0.97
N THR A 167 -9.66 8.72 -0.63
CA THR A 167 -10.36 7.51 -1.05
C THR A 167 -11.27 7.82 -2.24
N THR A 168 -10.99 7.19 -3.39
CA THR A 168 -11.82 7.39 -4.58
C THR A 168 -13.19 6.72 -4.45
N SER A 169 -14.22 7.39 -4.93
CA SER A 169 -15.56 6.83 -5.15
C SER A 169 -15.82 6.46 -6.61
N LYS A 170 -14.82 6.67 -7.50
CA LYS A 170 -14.99 6.46 -8.94
C LYS A 170 -14.83 4.99 -9.31
N MET A 171 -15.76 4.47 -10.09
CA MET A 171 -15.70 3.09 -10.60
C MET A 171 -14.83 3.00 -11.86
N LEU A 172 -14.95 3.94 -12.79
CA LEU A 172 -14.23 3.91 -14.06
C LEU A 172 -12.79 4.40 -13.92
N ASN A 173 -11.85 3.70 -14.50
CA ASN A 173 -10.43 4.06 -14.47
C ASN A 173 -10.15 5.42 -15.11
N GLU A 174 -10.90 5.81 -16.14
CA GLU A 174 -10.79 7.13 -16.78
C GLU A 174 -11.06 8.29 -15.80
N ASN A 175 -11.99 8.09 -14.86
CA ASN A 175 -12.29 9.08 -13.83
C ASN A 175 -11.26 9.04 -12.70
N ARG A 176 -10.78 7.83 -12.34
CA ARG A 176 -9.72 7.64 -11.34
C ARG A 176 -8.41 8.28 -11.78
N ILE A 177 -8.07 8.17 -13.08
CA ILE A 177 -6.83 8.78 -13.61
C ILE A 177 -6.89 10.31 -13.55
N LYS A 178 -8.05 10.91 -13.78
CA LYS A 178 -8.24 12.36 -13.62
C LYS A 178 -8.03 12.80 -12.18
N GLU A 179 -8.68 12.12 -11.23
CA GLU A 179 -8.50 12.41 -9.79
C GLU A 179 -7.05 12.24 -9.36
N LEU A 180 -6.38 11.16 -9.80
CA LEU A 180 -4.98 10.90 -9.48
C LEU A 180 -4.07 11.99 -10.08
N THR A 181 -4.30 12.39 -11.31
CA THR A 181 -3.54 13.47 -11.96
C THR A 181 -3.73 14.82 -11.25
N GLU A 182 -4.94 15.13 -10.82
CA GLU A 182 -5.21 16.31 -10.02
C GLU A 182 -4.49 16.27 -8.66
N LEU A 183 -4.41 15.09 -8.03
CA LEU A 183 -3.69 14.89 -6.77
C LEU A 183 -2.17 15.04 -6.95
N ILE A 184 -1.62 14.53 -8.04
CA ILE A 184 -0.20 14.63 -8.41
C ILE A 184 0.25 16.08 -8.61
N ASN A 185 -0.62 16.93 -9.14
CA ASN A 185 -0.32 18.30 -9.51
C ASN A 185 -0.58 19.33 -8.39
N LYS A 186 -1.01 18.89 -7.23
CA LYS A 186 -1.14 19.71 -6.00
C LYS A 186 0.17 19.79 -5.25
#